data_46a38303eb04af2171a1dfadd78acf0c
#
_entry.id   46a38303eb04af2171a1dfadd78acf0c
#
_cell.length_a   1.000
_cell.length_b   1.000
_cell.length_c   1.000
_cell.angle_alpha   90.00
_cell.angle_beta   90.00
_cell.angle_gamma   90.00
#
_symmetry.space_group_name_H-M   'P 1'
#
loop_
_entity.id
_entity.type
_entity.pdbx_description
1 polymer ?
#
loop_
_entity_poly.entity_id
_entity_poly.type
_entity_poly.pdbx_seq_one_letter_code
_entity_poly.pdbx_strand_id
1 'polypeptide(L)'
;MDANNLKKAFELFVKLQDKKVKLSNVDGKIKYRAPSGIMTNEVIEEIRKCKNELLTIINCTEHPEKLWKGKQGDSFPLTDVQSAYLIGRKNIFQYGNAACHIYMEVEYSELDSQRVEEVWNILINRHPMLRVIFSDTGIQKILRDTPWYTLYTNRNITYTQETLQTELGHKIYDASKWPMFDIGCVSGHNKAILGISIDFMIADWASIWILIDEFEKLYQNPTASLPRIEYNFSDYIYCEKVKKYTPKYFSDREYWIERLAEFPEKPDLPIINAVENIDKNVIFKRYKFVVEKNKWKTIQLISSKMGLTSSAVILSAYAMVISKWSTNKKFVMNLTTLNRNSYESKVNNIVGDFTSINLLAVDFSIQKSFREYVKQIQQQLLTDMEHKFFSGVEVLRELSQGKENIIMPYVFTSGIGVIRNTKKEGYHGKYYQNGISQTPQVFIDCQVFDQDDELLINWDVREGIFLPEVIDEMFLMFQDLICNFLIDAENWNVEKVTAILNKNIKISKKKYDLPSGLLYSS
;
A
#
# COMPACT_ATOMS: atom_id res chain seq x y z
N MET A 1 -1.62 -10.21 25.21
CA MET A 1 -2.83 -9.52 25.73
C MET A 1 -4.04 -10.19 25.10
N ASP A 2 -4.99 -10.58 25.91
CA ASP A 2 -6.28 -11.01 25.38
C ASP A 2 -6.96 -9.78 24.76
N ALA A 3 -7.45 -9.88 23.51
CA ALA A 3 -8.14 -8.78 22.82
C ALA A 3 -9.32 -8.23 23.64
N ASN A 4 -9.96 -9.08 24.44
CA ASN A 4 -11.05 -8.72 25.33
C ASN A 4 -10.57 -7.90 26.53
N ASN A 5 -9.40 -8.18 27.06
CA ASN A 5 -8.81 -7.42 28.17
C ASN A 5 -8.30 -6.05 27.72
N LEU A 6 -7.73 -5.96 26.52
CA LEU A 6 -7.30 -4.67 25.95
C LEU A 6 -8.53 -3.78 25.69
N LYS A 7 -9.62 -4.34 25.16
CA LYS A 7 -10.87 -3.61 24.94
C LYS A 7 -11.43 -3.05 26.25
N LYS A 8 -11.48 -3.86 27.32
CA LYS A 8 -11.92 -3.43 28.65
C LYS A 8 -11.02 -2.34 29.23
N ALA A 9 -9.69 -2.48 29.08
CA ALA A 9 -8.74 -1.47 29.53
C ALA A 9 -8.92 -0.15 28.75
N PHE A 10 -9.25 -0.22 27.47
CA PHE A 10 -9.59 0.94 26.67
C PHE A 10 -10.85 1.65 27.12
N GLU A 11 -11.93 0.90 27.28
CA GLU A 11 -13.20 1.45 27.77
C GLU A 11 -12.99 2.14 29.11
N LEU A 12 -12.19 1.54 30.00
CA LEU A 12 -11.81 2.15 31.27
C LEU A 12 -10.96 3.42 31.09
N PHE A 13 -9.96 3.38 30.18
CA PHE A 13 -9.08 4.52 29.90
C PHE A 13 -9.88 5.72 29.38
N VAL A 14 -10.75 5.51 28.39
CA VAL A 14 -11.64 6.55 27.83
C VAL A 14 -12.56 7.12 28.92
N LYS A 15 -13.26 6.25 29.68
CA LYS A 15 -14.13 6.64 30.79
C LYS A 15 -13.41 7.49 31.84
N LEU A 16 -12.12 7.21 32.09
CA LEU A 16 -11.30 7.99 33.02
C LEU A 16 -10.88 9.32 32.39
N GLN A 17 -10.53 9.35 31.11
CA GLN A 17 -10.21 10.60 30.40
C GLN A 17 -11.42 11.57 30.34
N ASP A 18 -12.62 11.07 30.04
CA ASP A 18 -13.86 11.85 30.03
C ASP A 18 -14.13 12.50 31.40
N LYS A 19 -13.73 11.81 32.47
CA LYS A 19 -13.78 12.32 33.86
C LYS A 19 -12.58 13.19 34.24
N LYS A 20 -11.76 13.60 33.25
CA LYS A 20 -10.55 14.43 33.46
C LYS A 20 -9.49 13.76 34.33
N VAL A 21 -9.46 12.44 34.41
CA VAL A 21 -8.39 11.69 35.09
C VAL A 21 -7.24 11.51 34.07
N LYS A 22 -6.07 12.02 34.44
CA LYS A 22 -4.83 11.79 33.67
C LYS A 22 -4.07 10.64 34.30
N LEU A 23 -3.82 9.60 33.49
CA LEU A 23 -2.96 8.49 33.87
C LEU A 23 -1.56 8.70 33.24
N SER A 24 -0.52 8.32 33.95
CA SER A 24 0.87 8.36 33.48
C SER A 24 1.63 7.14 33.94
N ASN A 25 2.64 6.72 33.17
CA ASN A 25 3.56 5.66 33.54
C ASN A 25 4.80 6.25 34.21
N VAL A 26 5.05 5.86 35.46
CA VAL A 26 6.28 6.22 36.18
C VAL A 26 6.91 4.93 36.70
N ASP A 27 8.04 4.51 36.09
CA ASP A 27 8.79 3.30 36.44
C ASP A 27 7.93 2.02 36.50
N GLY A 28 7.05 1.83 35.49
CA GLY A 28 6.17 0.67 35.42
C GLY A 28 5.00 0.69 36.42
N LYS A 29 4.74 1.86 37.04
CA LYS A 29 3.61 2.08 37.93
C LYS A 29 2.67 3.13 37.32
N ILE A 30 1.36 2.87 37.38
CA ILE A 30 0.36 3.84 36.95
C ILE A 30 0.22 4.89 38.06
N LYS A 31 0.55 6.14 37.74
CA LYS A 31 0.19 7.31 38.55
C LYS A 31 -1.02 8.00 37.92
N TYR A 32 -1.83 8.64 38.75
CA TYR A 32 -2.98 9.39 38.27
C TYR A 32 -3.08 10.78 38.89
N ARG A 33 -3.66 11.71 38.14
CA ARG A 33 -4.13 13.01 38.62
C ARG A 33 -5.62 13.09 38.28
N ALA A 34 -6.46 13.26 39.30
CA ALA A 34 -7.91 13.24 39.15
C ALA A 34 -8.56 14.37 39.98
N PRO A 35 -9.74 14.85 39.53
CA PRO A 35 -10.60 15.69 40.39
C PRO A 35 -11.05 14.93 41.64
N SER A 36 -11.37 15.66 42.67
CA SER A 36 -11.80 15.07 43.95
C SER A 36 -13.04 14.16 43.78
N GLY A 37 -13.01 12.99 44.41
CA GLY A 37 -14.15 12.06 44.48
C GLY A 37 -14.29 11.11 43.29
N ILE A 38 -13.46 11.21 42.24
CA ILE A 38 -13.58 10.33 41.06
C ILE A 38 -12.87 8.99 41.26
N MET A 39 -11.76 8.97 41.99
CA MET A 39 -10.95 7.76 42.23
C MET A 39 -11.49 6.99 43.44
N THR A 40 -12.58 6.26 43.24
CA THR A 40 -13.14 5.34 44.24
C THR A 40 -12.31 4.06 44.36
N ASN A 41 -12.47 3.31 45.42
CA ASN A 41 -11.82 2.01 45.59
C ASN A 41 -12.16 1.04 44.42
N GLU A 42 -13.38 1.11 43.90
CA GLU A 42 -13.82 0.31 42.75
C GLU A 42 -13.03 0.65 41.50
N VAL A 43 -12.85 1.94 41.18
CA VAL A 43 -12.06 2.41 40.04
C VAL A 43 -10.59 1.99 40.16
N ILE A 44 -10.04 2.08 41.38
CA ILE A 44 -8.66 1.68 41.67
C ILE A 44 -8.50 0.16 41.44
N GLU A 45 -9.48 -0.66 41.85
CA GLU A 45 -9.46 -2.09 41.60
C GLU A 45 -9.63 -2.44 40.10
N GLU A 46 -10.46 -1.71 39.36
CA GLU A 46 -10.56 -1.86 37.90
C GLU A 46 -9.21 -1.55 37.22
N ILE A 47 -8.53 -0.47 37.63
CA ILE A 47 -7.18 -0.13 37.14
C ILE A 47 -6.17 -1.23 37.47
N ARG A 48 -6.22 -1.82 38.64
CA ARG A 48 -5.32 -2.92 39.05
C ARG A 48 -5.53 -4.17 38.22
N LYS A 49 -6.77 -4.53 37.92
CA LYS A 49 -7.11 -5.69 37.08
C LYS A 49 -6.59 -5.56 35.64
N CYS A 50 -6.57 -4.35 35.10
CA CYS A 50 -6.13 -4.05 33.73
C CYS A 50 -4.77 -3.33 33.68
N LYS A 51 -3.94 -3.47 34.73
CA LYS A 51 -2.70 -2.66 34.88
C LYS A 51 -1.76 -2.74 33.69
N ASN A 52 -1.49 -3.94 33.18
CA ASN A 52 -0.53 -4.14 32.09
C ASN A 52 -1.05 -3.57 30.77
N GLU A 53 -2.33 -3.73 30.52
CA GLU A 53 -3.03 -3.19 29.35
C GLU A 53 -3.07 -1.66 29.40
N LEU A 54 -3.40 -1.09 30.55
CA LEU A 54 -3.40 0.35 30.76
C LEU A 54 -1.99 0.95 30.62
N LEU A 55 -0.95 0.29 31.13
CA LEU A 55 0.44 0.74 30.93
C LEU A 55 0.81 0.76 29.45
N THR A 56 0.38 -0.25 28.67
CA THR A 56 0.59 -0.26 27.23
C THR A 56 -0.14 0.90 26.56
N ILE A 57 -1.40 1.15 26.92
CA ILE A 57 -2.18 2.27 26.39
C ILE A 57 -1.51 3.61 26.72
N ILE A 58 -1.13 3.84 27.96
CA ILE A 58 -0.46 5.06 28.41
C ILE A 58 0.84 5.27 27.61
N ASN A 59 1.68 4.24 27.53
CA ASN A 59 2.95 4.31 26.80
C ASN A 59 2.73 4.65 25.31
N CYS A 60 1.75 4.00 24.66
CA CYS A 60 1.44 4.30 23.25
C CYS A 60 0.89 5.72 23.07
N THR A 61 0.16 6.26 24.05
CA THR A 61 -0.34 7.65 23.98
C THR A 61 0.75 8.68 24.24
N GLU A 62 1.70 8.38 25.12
CA GLU A 62 2.84 9.26 25.42
C GLU A 62 3.94 9.20 24.33
N HIS A 63 4.11 8.03 23.69
CA HIS A 63 5.13 7.77 22.69
C HIS A 63 4.54 7.01 21.49
N PRO A 64 3.73 7.67 20.66
CA PRO A 64 3.06 7.02 19.53
C PRO A 64 4.01 6.53 18.43
N GLU A 65 5.28 6.97 18.44
CA GLU A 65 6.34 6.53 17.55
C GLU A 65 6.99 5.20 17.96
N LYS A 66 6.71 4.69 19.16
CA LYS A 66 7.29 3.46 19.69
C LYS A 66 6.34 2.28 19.56
N LEU A 67 6.90 1.12 19.24
CA LEU A 67 6.20 -0.14 19.40
C LEU A 67 6.34 -0.65 20.83
N TRP A 68 5.24 -1.15 21.38
CA TRP A 68 5.18 -1.71 22.71
C TRP A 68 4.82 -3.19 22.64
N LYS A 69 5.65 -4.04 23.29
CA LYS A 69 5.36 -5.48 23.34
C LYS A 69 4.09 -5.75 24.12
N GLY A 70 3.09 -6.31 23.41
CA GLY A 70 1.93 -6.92 24.06
C GLY A 70 2.25 -8.32 24.59
N LYS A 71 1.38 -8.87 25.44
CA LYS A 71 1.35 -10.33 25.65
C LYS A 71 0.85 -10.96 24.34
N GLN A 72 1.73 -11.73 23.69
CA GLN A 72 1.43 -12.39 22.43
C GLN A 72 0.34 -13.43 22.62
N GLY A 73 -0.81 -13.20 22.03
CA GLY A 73 -1.76 -14.25 21.70
C GLY A 73 -1.57 -14.63 20.23
N ASP A 74 -1.85 -15.87 19.88
CA ASP A 74 -1.79 -16.34 18.49
C ASP A 74 -2.85 -15.67 17.59
N SER A 75 -3.83 -14.96 18.18
CA SER A 75 -4.95 -14.31 17.47
C SER A 75 -5.04 -12.84 17.80
N PHE A 76 -5.27 -12.01 16.79
CA PHE A 76 -5.37 -10.55 16.89
C PHE A 76 -6.24 -9.98 15.76
N PRO A 77 -6.74 -8.74 15.88
CA PRO A 77 -7.64 -8.16 14.88
C PRO A 77 -6.90 -7.75 13.59
N LEU A 78 -7.67 -7.48 12.52
CA LEU A 78 -7.19 -6.94 11.26
C LEU A 78 -6.82 -5.45 11.38
N THR A 79 -5.96 -4.97 10.45
CA THR A 79 -5.88 -3.55 10.11
C THR A 79 -7.14 -3.10 9.36
N ASP A 80 -7.35 -1.78 9.24
CA ASP A 80 -8.46 -1.26 8.42
C ASP A 80 -8.30 -1.66 6.94
N VAL A 81 -7.06 -1.67 6.42
CA VAL A 81 -6.75 -2.07 5.04
C VAL A 81 -6.95 -3.57 4.85
N GLN A 82 -6.45 -4.43 5.74
CA GLN A 82 -6.72 -5.87 5.70
C GLN A 82 -8.23 -6.18 5.73
N SER A 83 -8.99 -5.40 6.51
CA SER A 83 -10.46 -5.52 6.56
C SER A 83 -11.10 -5.19 5.22
N ALA A 84 -10.64 -4.13 4.55
CA ALA A 84 -11.08 -3.77 3.20
C ALA A 84 -10.72 -4.86 2.17
N TYR A 85 -9.52 -5.44 2.24
CA TYR A 85 -9.10 -6.53 1.37
C TYR A 85 -9.93 -7.80 1.58
N LEU A 86 -10.23 -8.17 2.84
CA LEU A 86 -11.06 -9.33 3.15
C LEU A 86 -12.48 -9.18 2.63
N ILE A 87 -13.05 -7.99 2.74
CA ILE A 87 -14.39 -7.67 2.23
C ILE A 87 -14.40 -7.62 0.71
N GLY A 88 -13.39 -6.99 0.10
CA GLY A 88 -13.26 -6.81 -1.35
C GLY A 88 -13.13 -8.11 -2.15
N ARG A 89 -12.72 -9.23 -1.52
CA ARG A 89 -12.70 -10.57 -2.13
C ARG A 89 -14.10 -11.15 -2.37
N LYS A 90 -15.09 -10.68 -1.59
CA LYS A 90 -16.44 -11.21 -1.67
C LYS A 90 -17.17 -10.60 -2.87
N ASN A 91 -17.95 -11.42 -3.56
CA ASN A 91 -18.78 -10.98 -4.70
C ASN A 91 -20.06 -10.26 -4.20
N ILE A 92 -19.92 -9.35 -3.23
CA ILE A 92 -21.02 -8.55 -2.66
C ILE A 92 -20.94 -7.09 -3.12
N PHE A 93 -19.79 -6.66 -3.61
CA PHE A 93 -19.56 -5.27 -4.00
C PHE A 93 -19.32 -5.18 -5.50
N GLN A 94 -19.84 -4.13 -6.09
CA GLN A 94 -19.50 -3.76 -7.45
C GLN A 94 -17.98 -3.60 -7.58
N TYR A 95 -17.38 -4.20 -8.60
CA TYR A 95 -15.93 -4.26 -8.82
C TYR A 95 -15.13 -4.97 -7.70
N GLY A 96 -15.77 -5.80 -6.89
CA GLY A 96 -15.13 -6.74 -5.98
C GLY A 96 -14.57 -7.97 -6.70
N ASN A 97 -14.63 -9.13 -6.05
CA ASN A 97 -14.22 -10.45 -6.55
C ASN A 97 -12.75 -10.53 -7.02
N ALA A 98 -11.88 -9.75 -6.40
CA ALA A 98 -10.44 -9.80 -6.57
C ALA A 98 -9.75 -9.94 -5.22
N ALA A 99 -8.68 -10.74 -5.14
CA ALA A 99 -7.78 -10.66 -3.98
C ALA A 99 -6.85 -9.45 -4.14
N CYS A 100 -6.43 -8.84 -3.05
CA CYS A 100 -5.30 -7.92 -3.08
C CYS A 100 -4.02 -8.76 -3.10
N HIS A 101 -3.39 -8.87 -4.26
CA HIS A 101 -2.39 -9.89 -4.54
C HIS A 101 -1.33 -9.35 -5.50
N ILE A 102 -0.12 -9.87 -5.39
CA ILE A 102 0.97 -9.63 -6.33
C ILE A 102 1.61 -10.95 -6.77
N TYR A 103 1.90 -11.03 -8.06
CA TYR A 103 2.88 -11.95 -8.63
C TYR A 103 4.07 -11.14 -9.12
N MET A 104 5.28 -11.55 -8.78
CA MET A 104 6.51 -10.92 -9.24
C MET A 104 7.58 -11.96 -9.55
N GLU A 105 8.51 -11.58 -10.41
CA GLU A 105 9.63 -12.41 -10.84
C GLU A 105 10.96 -11.77 -10.48
N VAL A 106 11.87 -12.57 -9.95
CA VAL A 106 13.27 -12.19 -9.69
C VAL A 106 14.16 -13.14 -10.48
N GLU A 107 14.99 -12.58 -11.36
CA GLU A 107 15.92 -13.34 -12.21
C GLU A 107 17.26 -13.49 -11.51
N TYR A 108 17.76 -14.72 -11.49
CA TYR A 108 19.07 -15.10 -11.00
C TYR A 108 19.86 -15.80 -12.11
N SER A 109 21.19 -15.90 -11.98
CA SER A 109 22.01 -16.68 -12.90
C SER A 109 21.68 -18.17 -12.83
N GLU A 110 21.45 -18.66 -11.62
CA GLU A 110 21.08 -20.06 -11.35
C GLU A 110 20.34 -20.16 -10.01
N LEU A 111 19.49 -21.17 -9.86
CA LEU A 111 18.83 -21.52 -8.60
C LEU A 111 18.69 -23.05 -8.52
N ASP A 112 19.07 -23.59 -7.37
CA ASP A 112 18.75 -24.96 -6.98
C ASP A 112 17.37 -24.96 -6.28
N SER A 113 16.41 -25.67 -6.85
CA SER A 113 15.03 -25.68 -6.37
C SER A 113 14.88 -26.28 -4.97
N GLN A 114 15.70 -27.30 -4.63
CA GLN A 114 15.68 -27.89 -3.29
C GLN A 114 16.17 -26.87 -2.25
N ARG A 115 17.27 -26.17 -2.56
CA ARG A 115 17.81 -25.12 -1.68
C ARG A 115 16.86 -23.94 -1.55
N VAL A 116 16.17 -23.54 -2.63
CA VAL A 116 15.10 -22.53 -2.58
C VAL A 116 14.01 -22.97 -1.59
N GLU A 117 13.55 -24.22 -1.67
CA GLU A 117 12.53 -24.77 -0.78
C GLU A 117 12.98 -24.76 0.69
N GLU A 118 14.19 -25.20 0.96
CA GLU A 118 14.78 -25.21 2.32
C GLU A 118 14.83 -23.79 2.91
N VAL A 119 15.31 -22.82 2.14
CA VAL A 119 15.41 -21.41 2.58
C VAL A 119 14.02 -20.83 2.84
N TRP A 120 13.05 -21.09 1.98
CA TRP A 120 11.68 -20.60 2.21
C TRP A 120 11.06 -21.20 3.47
N ASN A 121 11.32 -22.45 3.79
CA ASN A 121 10.88 -23.05 5.06
C ASN A 121 11.53 -22.39 6.28
N ILE A 122 12.80 -21.95 6.17
CA ILE A 122 13.44 -21.13 7.23
C ILE A 122 12.71 -19.79 7.38
N LEU A 123 12.39 -19.09 6.28
CA LEU A 123 11.67 -17.82 6.30
C LEU A 123 10.26 -17.96 6.87
N ILE A 124 9.52 -19.02 6.51
CA ILE A 124 8.20 -19.33 7.05
C ILE A 124 8.24 -19.49 8.58
N ASN A 125 9.24 -20.20 9.08
CA ASN A 125 9.41 -20.37 10.53
C ASN A 125 9.80 -19.05 11.22
N ARG A 126 10.62 -18.23 10.56
CA ARG A 126 11.11 -16.97 11.09
C ARG A 126 10.04 -15.87 11.13
N HIS A 127 9.21 -15.75 10.11
CA HIS A 127 8.22 -14.68 9.96
C HIS A 127 6.80 -15.16 10.29
N PRO A 128 6.24 -14.78 11.44
CA PRO A 128 4.90 -15.26 11.86
C PRO A 128 3.80 -14.99 10.84
N MET A 129 3.85 -13.86 10.11
CA MET A 129 2.83 -13.50 9.12
C MET A 129 2.81 -14.44 7.90
N LEU A 130 3.87 -15.19 7.62
CA LEU A 130 3.84 -16.25 6.61
C LEU A 130 3.08 -17.51 7.08
N ARG A 131 2.67 -17.55 8.35
CA ARG A 131 1.89 -18.66 8.95
C ARG A 131 0.52 -18.21 9.45
N VAL A 132 0.01 -17.08 8.94
CA VAL A 132 -1.27 -16.52 9.37
C VAL A 132 -2.42 -17.06 8.53
N ILE A 133 -3.58 -17.20 9.16
CA ILE A 133 -4.90 -17.42 8.54
C ILE A 133 -5.87 -16.38 9.07
N PHE A 134 -6.95 -16.16 8.33
CA PHE A 134 -7.93 -15.13 8.63
C PHE A 134 -9.32 -15.75 8.79
N SER A 135 -10.10 -15.25 9.73
CA SER A 135 -11.49 -15.62 9.90
C SER A 135 -12.42 -14.57 9.26
N ASP A 136 -13.61 -14.99 8.87
CA ASP A 136 -14.66 -14.09 8.40
C ASP A 136 -15.11 -13.06 9.45
N THR A 137 -14.80 -13.29 10.71
CA THR A 137 -15.11 -12.38 11.83
C THR A 137 -14.08 -11.25 12.00
N GLY A 138 -13.10 -11.13 11.09
CA GLY A 138 -12.10 -10.08 11.15
C GLY A 138 -10.99 -10.33 12.19
N ILE A 139 -10.67 -11.58 12.45
CA ILE A 139 -9.56 -12.01 13.31
C ILE A 139 -8.53 -12.75 12.46
N GLN A 140 -7.28 -12.45 12.66
CA GLN A 140 -6.16 -13.20 12.10
C GLN A 140 -5.50 -14.04 13.20
N LYS A 141 -5.03 -15.23 12.81
CA LYS A 141 -4.43 -16.21 13.73
C LYS A 141 -3.13 -16.75 13.14
N ILE A 142 -2.07 -16.67 13.92
CA ILE A 142 -0.76 -17.29 13.59
C ILE A 142 -0.83 -18.77 13.95
N LEU A 143 -0.54 -19.64 12.98
CA LEU A 143 -0.40 -21.08 13.22
C LEU A 143 0.95 -21.32 13.92
N ARG A 144 0.95 -22.13 14.98
CA ARG A 144 2.18 -22.50 15.71
C ARG A 144 3.06 -23.39 14.86
N ASP A 145 2.42 -24.38 14.23
CA ASP A 145 3.07 -25.37 13.39
C ASP A 145 2.40 -25.36 12.01
N THR A 146 3.20 -25.47 10.98
CA THR A 146 2.78 -25.65 9.60
C THR A 146 3.48 -26.88 9.01
N PRO A 147 2.86 -27.59 8.07
CA PRO A 147 3.57 -28.64 7.34
C PRO A 147 4.75 -28.02 6.57
N TRP A 148 5.69 -28.87 6.17
CA TRP A 148 6.75 -28.47 5.26
C TRP A 148 6.16 -27.90 3.99
N TYR A 149 6.61 -26.69 3.62
CA TYR A 149 6.17 -26.04 2.40
C TYR A 149 6.92 -26.61 1.21
N THR A 150 6.21 -27.14 0.23
CA THR A 150 6.78 -27.61 -1.04
C THR A 150 6.57 -26.55 -2.10
N LEU A 151 7.62 -26.19 -2.84
CA LEU A 151 7.56 -25.21 -3.93
C LEU A 151 6.43 -25.55 -4.92
N TYR A 152 5.77 -24.53 -5.42
CA TYR A 152 4.69 -24.70 -6.39
C TYR A 152 5.14 -25.52 -7.62
N THR A 153 6.34 -25.25 -8.11
CA THR A 153 6.95 -25.94 -9.24
C THR A 153 7.40 -27.38 -8.95
N ASN A 154 7.48 -27.81 -7.70
CA ASN A 154 7.86 -29.17 -7.33
C ASN A 154 6.65 -30.12 -7.21
N ARG A 155 5.43 -29.66 -7.55
CA ARG A 155 4.16 -30.39 -7.40
C ARG A 155 3.76 -31.18 -8.64
N ASN A 156 4.69 -31.88 -9.33
CA ASN A 156 4.42 -32.87 -10.38
C ASN A 156 4.21 -32.38 -11.84
N ILE A 157 4.54 -31.15 -12.20
CA ILE A 157 4.43 -30.64 -13.57
C ILE A 157 5.73 -29.89 -13.94
N THR A 158 6.14 -29.96 -15.20
CA THR A 158 7.24 -29.10 -15.71
C THR A 158 6.69 -27.71 -16.00
N TYR A 159 7.14 -26.73 -15.24
CA TYR A 159 6.73 -25.33 -15.41
C TYR A 159 7.69 -24.58 -16.32
N THR A 160 7.13 -23.71 -17.15
CA THR A 160 7.84 -22.62 -17.84
C THR A 160 7.59 -21.31 -17.10
N GLN A 161 8.36 -20.28 -17.40
CA GLN A 161 8.12 -18.93 -16.87
C GLN A 161 6.70 -18.44 -17.19
N GLU A 162 6.23 -18.67 -18.43
CA GLU A 162 4.91 -18.25 -18.89
C GLU A 162 3.77 -18.99 -18.17
N THR A 163 3.89 -20.32 -18.01
CA THR A 163 2.88 -21.10 -17.28
C THR A 163 2.83 -20.72 -15.81
N LEU A 164 3.97 -20.45 -15.18
CA LEU A 164 4.03 -19.99 -13.80
C LEU A 164 3.33 -18.63 -13.63
N GLN A 165 3.59 -17.68 -14.54
CA GLN A 165 2.92 -16.38 -14.55
C GLN A 165 1.40 -16.52 -14.74
N THR A 166 0.97 -17.38 -15.67
CA THR A 166 -0.45 -17.59 -15.97
C THR A 166 -1.19 -18.16 -14.76
N GLU A 167 -0.61 -19.13 -14.06
CA GLU A 167 -1.25 -19.79 -12.93
C GLU A 167 -1.21 -18.99 -11.63
N LEU A 168 -0.15 -18.24 -11.41
CA LEU A 168 0.06 -17.49 -10.17
C LEU A 168 -0.29 -16.01 -10.27
N GLY A 169 -0.37 -15.44 -11.48
CA GLY A 169 -0.53 -14.00 -11.69
C GLY A 169 -1.84 -13.42 -11.16
N HIS A 170 -2.93 -14.19 -11.21
CA HIS A 170 -4.26 -13.74 -10.77
C HIS A 170 -4.86 -14.66 -9.68
N LYS A 171 -3.98 -15.30 -8.90
CA LYS A 171 -4.40 -16.26 -7.90
C LYS A 171 -5.19 -15.60 -6.76
N ILE A 172 -6.27 -16.23 -6.34
CA ILE A 172 -7.04 -15.86 -5.17
C ILE A 172 -6.84 -16.95 -4.11
N TYR A 173 -6.19 -16.59 -3.01
CA TYR A 173 -5.99 -17.50 -1.88
C TYR A 173 -7.23 -17.56 -0.99
N ASP A 174 -7.54 -18.76 -0.48
CA ASP A 174 -8.52 -18.91 0.58
C ASP A 174 -7.94 -18.36 1.90
N ALA A 175 -8.42 -17.21 2.32
CA ALA A 175 -7.88 -16.52 3.50
C ALA A 175 -8.00 -17.34 4.79
N SER A 176 -8.89 -18.33 4.84
CA SER A 176 -9.07 -19.22 5.99
C SER A 176 -8.06 -20.38 6.03
N LYS A 177 -7.24 -20.55 4.98
CA LYS A 177 -6.29 -21.64 4.81
C LYS A 177 -4.87 -21.15 4.61
N TRP A 178 -3.92 -21.93 5.09
CA TRP A 178 -2.51 -21.75 4.83
C TRP A 178 -2.06 -22.62 3.64
N PRO A 179 -1.13 -22.14 2.79
CA PRO A 179 -0.49 -20.82 2.76
C PRO A 179 -1.26 -19.78 1.94
N MET A 180 -1.02 -18.50 2.20
CA MET A 180 -1.50 -17.38 1.38
C MET A 180 -0.42 -16.83 0.45
N PHE A 181 0.44 -17.70 -0.02
CA PHE A 181 1.50 -17.43 -0.98
C PHE A 181 1.86 -18.70 -1.74
N ASP A 182 2.48 -18.55 -2.91
CA ASP A 182 3.18 -19.63 -3.61
C ASP A 182 4.51 -19.12 -4.17
N ILE A 183 5.50 -20.00 -4.08
CA ILE A 183 6.85 -19.75 -4.59
C ILE A 183 7.14 -20.80 -5.63
N GLY A 184 7.55 -20.33 -6.82
CA GLY A 184 7.97 -21.20 -7.92
C GLY A 184 9.42 -20.91 -8.33
N CYS A 185 10.14 -21.94 -8.75
CA CYS A 185 11.48 -21.82 -9.27
C CYS A 185 11.54 -22.50 -10.64
N VAL A 186 11.87 -21.73 -11.67
CA VAL A 186 12.02 -22.24 -13.03
C VAL A 186 13.43 -21.96 -13.51
N SER A 187 14.18 -23.03 -13.82
CA SER A 187 15.54 -22.94 -14.35
C SER A 187 15.55 -23.08 -15.86
N GLY A 188 16.31 -22.22 -16.53
CA GLY A 188 16.57 -22.25 -17.97
C GLY A 188 18.06 -22.21 -18.29
N HIS A 189 18.44 -22.08 -19.55
CA HIS A 189 19.84 -21.91 -19.94
C HIS A 189 20.37 -20.55 -19.43
N ASN A 190 21.35 -20.57 -18.54
CA ASN A 190 22.03 -19.40 -17.96
C ASN A 190 21.14 -18.41 -17.21
N LYS A 191 19.95 -18.82 -16.82
CA LYS A 191 19.07 -18.01 -15.96
C LYS A 191 18.10 -18.89 -15.19
N ALA A 192 17.73 -18.43 -14.02
CA ALA A 192 16.64 -19.00 -13.23
C ALA A 192 15.69 -17.90 -12.79
N ILE A 193 14.41 -18.20 -12.76
CA ILE A 193 13.35 -17.28 -12.33
C ILE A 193 12.77 -17.79 -11.00
N LEU A 194 12.82 -16.94 -10.00
CA LEU A 194 12.05 -17.09 -8.78
C LEU A 194 10.74 -16.33 -8.94
N GLY A 195 9.65 -17.06 -9.11
CA GLY A 195 8.28 -16.50 -9.13
C GLY A 195 7.73 -16.46 -7.71
N ILE A 196 7.28 -15.30 -7.29
CA ILE A 196 6.75 -15.04 -5.95
C ILE A 196 5.31 -14.55 -6.10
N SER A 197 4.37 -15.31 -5.59
CA SER A 197 2.94 -14.97 -5.54
C SER A 197 2.55 -14.81 -4.07
N ILE A 198 2.13 -13.62 -3.66
CA ILE A 198 1.80 -13.31 -2.27
C ILE A 198 0.52 -12.48 -2.19
N ASP A 199 -0.34 -12.86 -1.26
CA ASP A 199 -1.48 -12.04 -0.87
C ASP A 199 -1.05 -10.88 0.05
N PHE A 200 -1.47 -9.66 -0.27
CA PHE A 200 -1.10 -8.49 0.51
C PHE A 200 -1.70 -8.46 1.93
N MET A 201 -2.64 -9.33 2.25
CA MET A 201 -3.09 -9.47 3.65
C MET A 201 -1.96 -9.94 4.58
N ILE A 202 -0.93 -10.62 4.07
CA ILE A 202 0.16 -11.17 4.90
C ILE A 202 1.46 -10.39 4.79
N ALA A 203 1.65 -9.60 3.73
CA ALA A 203 2.90 -8.90 3.45
C ALA A 203 2.64 -7.68 2.57
N ASP A 204 3.12 -6.50 2.95
CA ASP A 204 3.18 -5.34 2.07
C ASP A 204 4.38 -5.41 1.11
N TRP A 205 4.48 -4.43 0.21
CA TRP A 205 5.59 -4.33 -0.75
C TRP A 205 6.97 -4.33 -0.08
N ALA A 206 7.13 -3.60 1.03
CA ALA A 206 8.41 -3.57 1.76
C ALA A 206 8.72 -4.91 2.42
N SER A 207 7.71 -5.64 2.91
CA SER A 207 7.85 -6.99 3.43
C SER A 207 8.39 -7.97 2.40
N ILE A 208 7.95 -7.87 1.15
CA ILE A 208 8.43 -8.73 0.07
C ILE A 208 9.93 -8.53 -0.15
N TRP A 209 10.40 -7.28 -0.10
CA TRP A 209 11.83 -6.99 -0.21
C TRP A 209 12.64 -7.44 1.01
N ILE A 210 12.05 -7.43 2.21
CA ILE A 210 12.68 -8.05 3.40
C ILE A 210 12.87 -9.56 3.16
N LEU A 211 11.83 -10.23 2.65
CA LEU A 211 11.89 -11.66 2.36
C LEU A 211 12.91 -12.00 1.28
N ILE A 212 13.03 -11.19 0.22
CA ILE A 212 14.02 -11.38 -0.85
C ILE A 212 15.44 -11.16 -0.31
N ASP A 213 15.68 -10.08 0.46
CA ASP A 213 16.99 -9.77 1.04
C ASP A 213 17.45 -10.88 2.02
N GLU A 214 16.54 -11.40 2.84
CA GLU A 214 16.83 -12.52 3.74
C GLU A 214 16.98 -13.86 3.00
N PHE A 215 16.15 -14.08 1.96
CA PHE A 215 16.29 -15.24 1.07
C PHE A 215 17.67 -15.29 0.42
N GLU A 216 18.13 -14.21 -0.18
CA GLU A 216 19.44 -14.14 -0.85
C GLU A 216 20.59 -14.45 0.12
N LYS A 217 20.55 -13.86 1.32
CA LYS A 217 21.56 -14.13 2.38
C LYS A 217 21.59 -15.58 2.81
N LEU A 218 20.42 -16.17 3.08
CA LEU A 218 20.30 -17.56 3.50
C LEU A 218 20.60 -18.54 2.36
N TYR A 219 20.25 -18.17 1.14
CA TYR A 219 20.55 -18.99 -0.03
C TYR A 219 22.06 -19.09 -0.26
N GLN A 220 22.82 -18.02 -0.05
CA GLN A 220 24.28 -18.03 -0.10
C GLN A 220 24.87 -18.77 1.10
N ASN A 221 24.39 -18.50 2.29
CA ASN A 221 24.87 -19.10 3.53
C ASN A 221 23.69 -19.43 4.47
N PRO A 222 23.28 -20.70 4.58
CA PRO A 222 22.17 -21.12 5.44
C PRO A 222 22.33 -20.77 6.93
N THR A 223 23.54 -20.51 7.37
CA THR A 223 23.87 -20.11 8.75
C THR A 223 24.10 -18.62 8.90
N ALA A 224 23.78 -17.82 7.87
CA ALA A 224 23.92 -16.37 7.93
C ALA A 224 23.13 -15.77 9.10
N SER A 225 23.78 -14.84 9.82
CA SER A 225 23.11 -14.12 10.90
C SER A 225 22.17 -13.06 10.32
N LEU A 226 20.87 -13.21 10.60
CA LEU A 226 19.86 -12.24 10.24
C LEU A 226 19.54 -11.30 11.42
N PRO A 227 19.06 -10.07 11.14
CA PRO A 227 18.66 -9.13 12.19
C PRO A 227 17.62 -9.75 13.13
N ARG A 228 17.75 -9.52 14.43
CA ARG A 228 16.78 -10.01 15.41
C ARG A 228 15.43 -9.33 15.20
N ILE A 229 14.36 -10.12 15.11
CA ILE A 229 12.99 -9.61 15.13
C ILE A 229 12.59 -9.42 16.59
N GLU A 230 12.47 -8.16 17.02
CA GLU A 230 12.16 -7.82 18.41
C GLU A 230 10.67 -7.71 18.66
N TYR A 231 9.89 -7.33 17.64
CA TYR A 231 8.46 -7.09 17.67
C TYR A 231 7.75 -7.91 16.60
N ASN A 232 6.47 -8.17 16.82
CA ASN A 232 5.61 -8.85 15.85
C ASN A 232 4.64 -7.86 15.21
N PHE A 233 4.03 -8.26 14.10
CA PHE A 233 2.99 -7.48 13.44
C PHE A 233 1.77 -7.24 14.36
N SER A 234 1.47 -8.17 15.26
CA SER A 234 0.43 -7.98 16.29
C SER A 234 0.72 -6.80 17.22
N ASP A 235 2.00 -6.57 17.59
CA ASP A 235 2.38 -5.44 18.44
C ASP A 235 2.09 -4.11 17.72
N TYR A 236 2.39 -4.06 16.41
CA TYR A 236 2.03 -2.91 15.56
C TYR A 236 0.52 -2.65 15.55
N ILE A 237 -0.28 -3.68 15.29
CA ILE A 237 -1.75 -3.52 15.23
C ILE A 237 -2.32 -3.01 16.56
N TYR A 238 -1.83 -3.51 17.68
CA TYR A 238 -2.26 -3.01 18.97
C TYR A 238 -1.89 -1.55 19.18
N CYS A 239 -0.69 -1.13 18.78
CA CYS A 239 -0.29 0.28 18.84
C CYS A 239 -1.17 1.16 17.92
N GLU A 240 -1.49 0.72 16.71
CA GLU A 240 -2.39 1.46 15.81
C GLU A 240 -3.79 1.63 16.41
N LYS A 241 -4.32 0.59 17.04
CA LYS A 241 -5.63 0.69 17.73
C LYS A 241 -5.60 1.66 18.90
N VAL A 242 -4.47 1.72 19.63
CA VAL A 242 -4.28 2.66 20.72
C VAL A 242 -4.21 4.09 20.23
N LYS A 243 -3.56 4.34 19.10
CA LYS A 243 -3.48 5.68 18.50
C LYS A 243 -4.84 6.34 18.29
N LYS A 244 -5.88 5.54 17.99
CA LYS A 244 -7.26 6.04 17.80
C LYS A 244 -7.88 6.72 19.02
N TYR A 245 -7.23 6.65 20.18
CA TYR A 245 -7.67 7.31 21.42
C TYR A 245 -6.74 8.46 21.83
N THR A 246 -5.82 8.85 20.98
CA THR A 246 -4.92 9.97 21.25
C THR A 246 -5.55 11.30 20.86
N PRO A 247 -5.18 12.43 21.51
CA PRO A 247 -5.61 13.76 21.06
C PRO A 247 -5.24 14.04 19.60
N LYS A 248 -4.10 13.52 19.13
CA LYS A 248 -3.67 13.66 17.73
C LYS A 248 -4.66 13.01 16.77
N TYR A 249 -5.15 11.81 17.08
CA TYR A 249 -6.16 11.15 16.25
C TYR A 249 -7.45 11.98 16.13
N PHE A 250 -7.93 12.55 17.23
CA PHE A 250 -9.13 13.38 17.21
C PHE A 250 -8.92 14.67 16.42
N SER A 251 -7.77 15.32 16.56
CA SER A 251 -7.40 16.48 15.74
C SER A 251 -7.31 16.13 14.26
N ASP A 252 -6.72 14.97 13.91
CA ASP A 252 -6.63 14.51 12.52
C ASP A 252 -8.02 14.18 11.95
N ARG A 253 -8.87 13.55 12.76
CA ARG A 253 -10.26 13.29 12.38
C ARG A 253 -11.01 14.59 12.10
N GLU A 254 -10.88 15.61 12.97
CA GLU A 254 -11.51 16.91 12.78
C GLU A 254 -11.06 17.57 11.48
N TYR A 255 -9.76 17.60 11.18
CA TYR A 255 -9.21 18.07 9.93
C TYR A 255 -9.87 17.41 8.69
N TRP A 256 -10.02 16.09 8.71
CA TRP A 256 -10.65 15.37 7.60
C TRP A 256 -12.15 15.62 7.52
N ILE A 257 -12.87 15.59 8.65
CA ILE A 257 -14.33 15.79 8.69
C ILE A 257 -14.71 17.17 8.16
N GLU A 258 -13.99 18.24 8.53
CA GLU A 258 -14.23 19.59 8.03
C GLU A 258 -14.11 19.67 6.50
N ARG A 259 -13.23 18.89 5.90
CA ARG A 259 -13.02 18.86 4.45
C ARG A 259 -14.03 18.01 3.68
N LEU A 260 -14.74 17.09 4.32
CA LEU A 260 -15.66 16.17 3.63
C LEU A 260 -16.79 16.88 2.88
N ALA A 261 -17.24 18.04 3.36
CA ALA A 261 -18.31 18.80 2.73
C ALA A 261 -17.95 19.29 1.31
N GLU A 262 -16.65 19.56 1.08
CA GLU A 262 -16.11 20.06 -0.19
C GLU A 262 -15.22 19.04 -0.89
N PHE A 263 -15.18 17.79 -0.39
CA PHE A 263 -14.29 16.78 -0.91
C PHE A 263 -14.74 16.35 -2.31
N PRO A 264 -13.87 16.44 -3.33
CA PRO A 264 -14.28 16.16 -4.69
C PRO A 264 -14.51 14.65 -4.90
N GLU A 265 -15.21 14.33 -5.96
CA GLU A 265 -15.45 12.96 -6.39
C GLU A 265 -14.20 12.34 -7.03
N LYS A 266 -14.27 11.06 -7.37
CA LYS A 266 -13.25 10.39 -8.19
C LYS A 266 -13.19 11.02 -9.59
N PRO A 267 -12.07 10.86 -10.34
CA PRO A 267 -12.03 11.24 -11.75
C PRO A 267 -13.13 10.52 -12.55
N ASP A 268 -13.77 11.25 -13.45
CA ASP A 268 -14.78 10.73 -14.34
C ASP A 268 -14.15 10.40 -15.71
N LEU A 269 -13.50 9.23 -15.78
CA LEU A 269 -12.88 8.74 -17.01
C LEU A 269 -13.91 7.97 -17.87
N PRO A 270 -13.68 7.86 -19.21
CA PRO A 270 -14.54 7.11 -20.11
C PRO A 270 -14.48 5.61 -19.85
N ILE A 271 -15.43 5.09 -19.08
CA ILE A 271 -15.56 3.65 -18.79
C ILE A 271 -16.62 3.01 -19.69
N ILE A 272 -16.47 1.70 -19.94
CA ILE A 272 -17.43 0.90 -20.67
C ILE A 272 -18.66 0.66 -19.77
N ASN A 273 -19.85 1.04 -20.23
CA ASN A 273 -21.10 0.87 -19.46
C ASN A 273 -21.62 -0.58 -19.37
N ALA A 274 -20.84 -1.57 -19.76
CA ALA A 274 -21.25 -2.98 -19.75
C ALA A 274 -21.09 -3.61 -18.36
N VAL A 275 -21.93 -3.23 -17.41
CA VAL A 275 -21.88 -3.71 -16.00
C VAL A 275 -22.22 -5.20 -15.87
N GLU A 276 -22.84 -5.85 -16.86
CA GLU A 276 -23.42 -7.19 -16.71
C GLU A 276 -22.40 -8.36 -16.79
N ASN A 277 -21.16 -8.14 -17.21
CA ASN A 277 -20.17 -9.22 -17.43
C ASN A 277 -18.83 -9.07 -16.67
N ILE A 278 -18.66 -8.04 -15.83
CA ILE A 278 -17.36 -7.69 -15.23
C ILE A 278 -16.93 -8.67 -14.11
N ASP A 279 -17.84 -9.50 -13.59
CA ASP A 279 -17.62 -10.20 -12.32
C ASP A 279 -17.16 -11.66 -12.41
N LYS A 280 -17.05 -12.27 -13.59
CA LYS A 280 -16.78 -13.71 -13.64
C LYS A 280 -15.29 -14.09 -13.60
N ASN A 281 -14.39 -13.28 -14.18
CA ASN A 281 -12.93 -13.46 -14.05
C ASN A 281 -12.28 -12.09 -14.04
N VAL A 282 -11.88 -11.61 -12.87
CA VAL A 282 -11.17 -10.35 -12.75
C VAL A 282 -9.73 -10.55 -13.22
N ILE A 283 -9.38 -9.87 -14.30
CA ILE A 283 -8.04 -9.90 -14.89
C ILE A 283 -7.48 -8.49 -14.88
N PHE A 284 -6.21 -8.36 -14.56
CA PHE A 284 -5.43 -7.13 -14.67
C PHE A 284 -4.37 -7.30 -15.75
N LYS A 285 -4.12 -6.22 -16.51
CA LYS A 285 -3.08 -6.15 -17.53
C LYS A 285 -2.05 -5.11 -17.13
N ARG A 286 -0.76 -5.46 -17.21
CA ARG A 286 0.34 -4.55 -16.91
C ARG A 286 0.80 -3.81 -18.16
N TYR A 287 0.81 -2.50 -18.06
CA TYR A 287 1.52 -1.57 -18.94
C TYR A 287 2.79 -1.14 -18.22
N LYS A 288 3.93 -1.10 -18.91
CA LYS A 288 5.22 -0.81 -18.27
C LYS A 288 6.18 -0.07 -19.18
N PHE A 289 7.00 0.80 -18.60
CA PHE A 289 8.19 1.35 -19.22
C PHE A 289 9.25 1.68 -18.18
N VAL A 290 10.47 1.87 -18.65
CA VAL A 290 11.64 2.26 -17.83
C VAL A 290 12.10 3.64 -18.26
N VAL A 291 12.29 4.52 -17.30
CA VAL A 291 12.99 5.80 -17.52
C VAL A 291 14.47 5.55 -17.28
N GLU A 292 15.25 5.65 -18.35
CA GLU A 292 16.68 5.41 -18.33
C GLU A 292 17.41 6.31 -17.32
N LYS A 293 18.50 5.80 -16.77
CA LYS A 293 19.33 6.42 -15.74
C LYS A 293 19.59 7.91 -15.95
N ASN A 294 20.01 8.30 -17.16
CA ASN A 294 20.35 9.71 -17.43
C ASN A 294 19.12 10.63 -17.35
N LYS A 295 17.99 10.18 -17.89
CA LYS A 295 16.73 10.93 -17.85
C LYS A 295 16.21 11.02 -16.41
N TRP A 296 16.23 9.89 -15.69
CA TRP A 296 15.78 9.85 -14.28
C TRP A 296 16.62 10.78 -13.40
N LYS A 297 17.95 10.72 -13.51
CA LYS A 297 18.85 11.61 -12.80
C LYS A 297 18.60 13.10 -13.14
N THR A 298 18.28 13.40 -14.39
CA THR A 298 17.93 14.78 -14.81
C THR A 298 16.67 15.26 -14.12
N ILE A 299 15.60 14.45 -14.09
CA ILE A 299 14.35 14.77 -13.40
C ILE A 299 14.60 14.98 -11.91
N GLN A 300 15.36 14.10 -11.25
CA GLN A 300 15.73 14.24 -9.84
C GLN A 300 16.48 15.55 -9.55
N LEU A 301 17.43 15.93 -10.40
CA LEU A 301 18.19 17.18 -10.27
C LEU A 301 17.31 18.41 -10.43
N ILE A 302 16.42 18.44 -11.44
CA ILE A 302 15.48 19.53 -11.66
C ILE A 302 14.53 19.65 -10.47
N SER A 303 13.96 18.53 -10.01
CA SER A 303 13.07 18.47 -8.86
C SER A 303 13.73 19.04 -7.61
N SER A 304 14.94 18.56 -7.29
CA SER A 304 15.71 18.99 -6.12
C SER A 304 16.02 20.48 -6.15
N LYS A 305 16.47 21.04 -7.30
CA LYS A 305 16.72 22.47 -7.47
C LYS A 305 15.48 23.34 -7.24
N MET A 306 14.30 22.79 -7.48
CA MET A 306 13.01 23.48 -7.28
C MET A 306 12.39 23.22 -5.90
N GLY A 307 13.04 22.44 -5.03
CA GLY A 307 12.51 22.04 -3.71
C GLY A 307 11.33 21.08 -3.80
N LEU A 308 11.29 20.25 -4.85
CA LEU A 308 10.23 19.30 -5.12
C LEU A 308 10.76 17.87 -4.94
N THR A 309 9.91 16.98 -4.42
CA THR A 309 10.22 15.55 -4.33
C THR A 309 9.95 14.86 -5.65
N SER A 310 10.79 13.91 -6.03
CA SER A 310 10.60 13.15 -7.27
C SER A 310 9.26 12.41 -7.28
N SER A 311 8.82 11.88 -6.14
CA SER A 311 7.49 11.24 -6.01
C SER A 311 6.34 12.22 -6.31
N ALA A 312 6.41 13.47 -5.80
CA ALA A 312 5.39 14.48 -6.08
C ALA A 312 5.38 14.90 -7.56
N VAL A 313 6.54 14.92 -8.21
CA VAL A 313 6.65 15.20 -9.64
C VAL A 313 5.97 14.13 -10.48
N ILE A 314 6.28 12.85 -10.23
CA ILE A 314 5.68 11.74 -10.98
C ILE A 314 4.17 11.60 -10.67
N LEU A 315 3.77 11.77 -9.41
CA LEU A 315 2.35 11.84 -9.03
C LEU A 315 1.61 12.95 -9.77
N SER A 316 2.20 14.13 -9.87
CA SER A 316 1.60 15.27 -10.58
C SER A 316 1.47 15.00 -12.09
N ALA A 317 2.45 14.34 -12.69
CA ALA A 317 2.39 13.91 -14.08
C ALA A 317 1.26 12.89 -14.30
N TYR A 318 1.11 11.91 -13.40
CA TYR A 318 0.00 10.94 -13.44
C TYR A 318 -1.35 11.63 -13.27
N ALA A 319 -1.51 12.47 -12.27
CA ALA A 319 -2.74 13.23 -12.02
C ALA A 319 -3.10 14.14 -13.21
N MET A 320 -2.11 14.73 -13.88
CA MET A 320 -2.31 15.55 -15.06
C MET A 320 -2.85 14.73 -16.24
N VAL A 321 -2.30 13.53 -16.48
CA VAL A 321 -2.83 12.62 -17.50
C VAL A 321 -4.27 12.23 -17.18
N ILE A 322 -4.56 11.82 -15.93
CA ILE A 322 -5.92 11.52 -15.48
C ILE A 322 -6.86 12.73 -15.71
N SER A 323 -6.43 13.94 -15.33
CA SER A 323 -7.21 15.17 -15.50
C SER A 323 -7.53 15.46 -16.97
N LYS A 324 -6.66 15.05 -17.89
CA LYS A 324 -6.87 15.25 -19.33
C LYS A 324 -8.04 14.43 -19.86
N TRP A 325 -8.21 13.21 -19.35
CA TRP A 325 -9.24 12.27 -19.76
C TRP A 325 -10.50 12.33 -18.87
N SER A 326 -10.44 13.04 -17.75
CA SER A 326 -11.57 13.23 -16.85
C SER A 326 -12.42 14.43 -17.27
N THR A 327 -13.76 14.31 -17.18
CA THR A 327 -14.68 15.42 -17.37
C THR A 327 -14.58 16.42 -16.22
N ASN A 328 -14.49 15.94 -14.98
CA ASN A 328 -14.22 16.79 -13.81
C ASN A 328 -12.71 17.07 -13.67
N LYS A 329 -12.37 18.33 -13.43
CA LYS A 329 -10.97 18.79 -13.29
C LYS A 329 -10.53 18.88 -11.82
N LYS A 330 -11.44 18.73 -10.90
CA LYS A 330 -11.20 18.64 -9.46
C LYS A 330 -11.64 17.27 -9.00
N PHE A 331 -10.71 16.46 -8.48
CA PHE A 331 -10.98 15.06 -8.15
C PHE A 331 -10.04 14.52 -7.06
N VAL A 332 -10.36 13.34 -6.55
CA VAL A 332 -9.55 12.64 -5.55
C VAL A 332 -8.74 11.51 -6.18
N MET A 333 -7.49 11.43 -5.77
CA MET A 333 -6.59 10.32 -6.04
C MET A 333 -6.37 9.49 -4.76
N ASN A 334 -6.32 8.18 -4.91
CA ASN A 334 -5.98 7.26 -3.82
C ASN A 334 -4.46 7.01 -3.82
N LEU A 335 -3.81 7.29 -2.70
CA LEU A 335 -2.37 7.11 -2.55
C LEU A 335 -2.09 5.94 -1.61
N THR A 336 -1.32 4.96 -2.09
CA THR A 336 -0.78 3.91 -1.22
C THR A 336 0.42 4.43 -0.46
N THR A 337 0.39 4.31 0.85
CA THR A 337 1.47 4.71 1.76
C THR A 337 1.87 3.55 2.67
N LEU A 338 3.09 3.57 3.18
CA LEU A 338 3.59 2.60 4.14
C LEU A 338 3.64 3.25 5.53
N ASN A 339 2.89 2.69 6.48
CA ASN A 339 2.83 3.24 7.84
C ASN A 339 4.05 2.85 8.70
N ARG A 340 5.05 2.16 8.12
CA ARG A 340 6.33 1.82 8.78
C ARG A 340 7.08 3.05 9.26
N ASN A 341 7.06 4.14 8.48
CA ASN A 341 7.77 5.38 8.81
C ASN A 341 7.21 6.13 10.03
N SER A 342 6.11 5.65 10.60
CA SER A 342 5.53 6.19 11.82
C SER A 342 6.16 5.63 13.10
N TYR A 343 7.08 4.68 12.96
CA TYR A 343 7.69 3.94 14.06
C TYR A 343 9.20 3.94 13.99
N GLU A 344 9.84 3.52 15.09
CA GLU A 344 11.28 3.31 15.16
C GLU A 344 11.77 2.28 14.12
N SER A 345 13.04 2.35 13.73
CA SER A 345 13.65 1.49 12.70
C SER A 345 13.50 -0.04 12.94
N LYS A 346 13.16 -0.45 14.15
CA LYS A 346 12.90 -1.85 14.52
C LYS A 346 11.73 -2.49 13.77
N VAL A 347 10.82 -1.69 13.25
CA VAL A 347 9.69 -2.11 12.40
C VAL A 347 10.16 -2.61 11.04
N ASN A 348 11.32 -2.14 10.58
CA ASN A 348 11.83 -2.43 9.24
C ASN A 348 12.20 -3.90 8.99
N ASN A 349 12.26 -4.72 10.03
CA ASN A 349 12.51 -6.16 9.93
C ASN A 349 11.25 -7.01 10.11
N ILE A 350 10.08 -6.39 10.26
CA ILE A 350 8.81 -7.10 10.47
C ILE A 350 8.14 -7.33 9.12
N VAL A 351 7.78 -8.57 8.82
CA VAL A 351 6.88 -8.91 7.70
C VAL A 351 5.44 -8.75 8.16
N GLY A 352 4.61 -8.09 7.34
CA GLY A 352 3.20 -7.83 7.58
C GLY A 352 2.65 -6.77 6.63
N ASP A 353 1.34 -6.53 6.64
CA ASP A 353 0.70 -5.49 5.84
C ASP A 353 0.63 -4.16 6.62
N PHE A 354 1.64 -3.32 6.45
CA PHE A 354 1.70 -1.95 6.97
C PHE A 354 1.11 -0.92 5.99
N THR A 355 0.41 -1.39 4.98
CA THR A 355 -0.22 -0.50 4.00
C THR A 355 -1.24 0.40 4.68
N SER A 356 -1.19 1.66 4.33
CA SER A 356 -2.20 2.66 4.61
C SER A 356 -2.57 3.38 3.32
N ILE A 357 -3.71 4.02 3.30
CA ILE A 357 -4.11 4.85 2.17
C ILE A 357 -4.27 6.30 2.61
N ASN A 358 -4.05 7.21 1.68
CA ASN A 358 -4.33 8.63 1.82
C ASN A 358 -5.14 9.10 0.61
N LEU A 359 -6.07 10.00 0.82
CA LEU A 359 -6.93 10.56 -0.23
C LEU A 359 -6.46 11.98 -0.55
N LEU A 360 -5.85 12.15 -1.71
CA LEU A 360 -5.33 13.43 -2.17
C LEU A 360 -6.32 14.10 -3.13
N ALA A 361 -6.88 15.23 -2.73
CA ALA A 361 -7.65 16.09 -3.62
C ALA A 361 -6.71 16.91 -4.51
N VAL A 362 -6.95 16.90 -5.82
CA VAL A 362 -6.22 17.68 -6.82
C VAL A 362 -7.16 18.56 -7.63
N ASP A 363 -6.67 19.72 -8.08
CA ASP A 363 -7.47 20.69 -8.84
C ASP A 363 -6.70 21.19 -10.06
N PHE A 364 -7.21 20.83 -11.24
CA PHE A 364 -6.72 21.26 -12.57
C PHE A 364 -7.70 22.21 -13.28
N SER A 365 -8.68 22.78 -12.57
CA SER A 365 -9.68 23.69 -13.15
C SER A 365 -9.09 25.03 -13.61
N ILE A 366 -8.03 25.48 -12.96
CA ILE A 366 -7.30 26.70 -13.29
C ILE A 366 -5.99 26.31 -13.98
N GLN A 367 -5.74 26.86 -15.16
CA GLN A 367 -4.51 26.59 -15.90
C GLN A 367 -3.29 27.20 -15.18
N LYS A 368 -2.28 26.35 -14.95
CA LYS A 368 -1.01 26.68 -14.29
C LYS A 368 0.14 26.05 -15.05
N SER A 369 1.36 26.45 -14.71
CA SER A 369 2.56 25.73 -15.12
C SER A 369 2.66 24.37 -14.41
N PHE A 370 3.42 23.44 -14.98
CA PHE A 370 3.66 22.14 -14.35
C PHE A 370 4.26 22.31 -12.95
N ARG A 371 5.23 23.21 -12.81
CA ARG A 371 5.87 23.52 -11.53
C ARG A 371 4.88 23.96 -10.46
N GLU A 372 3.91 24.79 -10.81
CA GLU A 372 2.89 25.27 -9.87
C GLU A 372 1.93 24.13 -9.44
N TYR A 373 1.54 23.25 -10.37
CA TYR A 373 0.76 22.07 -10.02
C TYR A 373 1.53 21.14 -9.06
N VAL A 374 2.81 20.86 -9.33
CA VAL A 374 3.64 20.02 -8.43
C VAL A 374 3.76 20.64 -7.06
N LYS A 375 4.00 21.96 -6.96
CA LYS A 375 4.06 22.65 -5.67
C LYS A 375 2.76 22.54 -4.89
N GLN A 376 1.62 22.75 -5.54
CA GLN A 376 0.31 22.67 -4.91
C GLN A 376 0.02 21.23 -4.43
N ILE A 377 0.26 20.23 -5.29
CA ILE A 377 0.08 18.81 -4.97
C ILE A 377 1.00 18.38 -3.82
N GLN A 378 2.27 18.77 -3.87
CA GLN A 378 3.22 18.46 -2.78
C GLN A 378 2.80 19.10 -1.46
N GLN A 379 2.39 20.36 -1.48
CA GLN A 379 1.94 21.05 -0.26
C GLN A 379 0.71 20.37 0.34
N GLN A 380 -0.27 20.03 -0.49
CA GLN A 380 -1.47 19.32 -0.02
C GLN A 380 -1.11 17.94 0.52
N LEU A 381 -0.25 17.20 -0.18
CA LEU A 381 0.22 15.89 0.27
C LEU A 381 0.93 15.96 1.63
N LEU A 382 1.82 16.95 1.82
CA LEU A 382 2.51 17.14 3.10
C LEU A 382 1.52 17.42 4.22
N THR A 383 0.56 18.31 4.00
CA THR A 383 -0.49 18.63 4.98
C THR A 383 -1.33 17.38 5.31
N ASP A 384 -1.77 16.61 4.30
CA ASP A 384 -2.55 15.40 4.52
C ASP A 384 -1.75 14.34 5.30
N MET A 385 -0.44 14.22 5.03
CA MET A 385 0.45 13.31 5.74
C MET A 385 0.70 13.71 7.21
N GLU A 386 0.55 14.97 7.58
CA GLU A 386 0.56 15.41 8.98
C GLU A 386 -0.68 14.94 9.75
N HIS A 387 -1.78 14.65 9.03
CA HIS A 387 -3.07 14.21 9.58
C HIS A 387 -3.37 12.73 9.32
N LYS A 388 -2.34 11.88 9.26
CA LYS A 388 -2.44 10.47 8.87
C LYS A 388 -2.94 9.51 9.96
N PHE A 389 -3.12 9.95 11.22
CA PHE A 389 -3.67 9.09 12.27
C PHE A 389 -5.14 8.75 12.03
N PHE A 390 -5.86 9.59 11.29
CA PHE A 390 -7.16 9.26 10.71
C PHE A 390 -6.94 8.81 9.28
N SER A 391 -7.02 7.50 9.04
CA SER A 391 -6.60 6.87 7.79
C SER A 391 -7.54 7.18 6.62
N GLY A 392 -7.05 7.10 5.38
CA GLY A 392 -7.88 7.23 4.20
C GLY A 392 -9.03 6.22 4.14
N VAL A 393 -8.90 5.02 4.74
CA VAL A 393 -10.00 4.05 4.88
C VAL A 393 -11.09 4.62 5.79
N GLU A 394 -10.72 5.30 6.88
CA GLU A 394 -11.68 5.94 7.77
C GLU A 394 -12.35 7.14 7.10
N VAL A 395 -11.60 7.93 6.33
CA VAL A 395 -12.14 9.02 5.50
C VAL A 395 -13.17 8.48 4.49
N LEU A 396 -12.86 7.40 3.77
CA LEU A 396 -13.80 6.74 2.85
C LEU A 396 -15.05 6.24 3.55
N ARG A 397 -14.90 5.71 4.76
CA ARG A 397 -16.04 5.23 5.56
C ARG A 397 -16.97 6.38 5.97
N GLU A 398 -16.42 7.53 6.35
CA GLU A 398 -17.21 8.74 6.64
C GLU A 398 -17.87 9.30 5.38
N LEU A 399 -17.17 9.36 4.24
CA LEU A 399 -17.73 9.78 2.95
C LEU A 399 -18.90 8.89 2.48
N SER A 400 -18.85 7.60 2.82
CA SER A 400 -19.85 6.60 2.41
C SER A 400 -21.10 6.59 3.30
N GLN A 401 -21.14 7.38 4.39
CA GLN A 401 -22.32 7.45 5.24
C GLN A 401 -23.51 8.02 4.46
N GLY A 402 -24.54 7.17 4.25
CA GLY A 402 -25.76 7.56 3.53
C GLY A 402 -25.63 7.62 2.00
N LYS A 403 -24.52 7.15 1.43
CA LYS A 403 -24.29 7.05 -0.02
C LYS A 403 -23.98 5.62 -0.42
N GLU A 404 -24.40 5.21 -1.61
CA GLU A 404 -24.03 3.90 -2.15
C GLU A 404 -22.56 3.90 -2.59
N ASN A 405 -21.82 2.89 -2.17
CA ASN A 405 -20.48 2.44 -2.61
C ASN A 405 -19.55 3.50 -3.23
N ILE A 406 -19.01 4.39 -2.40
CA ILE A 406 -17.94 5.29 -2.86
C ILE A 406 -16.66 4.48 -3.05
N ILE A 407 -16.15 4.48 -4.29
CA ILE A 407 -14.86 3.88 -4.64
C ILE A 407 -13.89 4.95 -5.13
N MET A 408 -12.60 4.77 -4.82
CA MET A 408 -11.51 5.62 -5.33
C MET A 408 -10.55 4.74 -6.16
N PRO A 409 -10.93 4.47 -7.44
CA PRO A 409 -10.35 3.37 -8.20
C PRO A 409 -9.03 3.72 -8.91
N TYR A 410 -8.54 4.95 -8.78
CA TYR A 410 -7.30 5.41 -9.40
C TYR A 410 -6.25 5.59 -8.31
N VAL A 411 -5.29 4.67 -8.32
CA VAL A 411 -4.29 4.54 -7.27
C VAL A 411 -2.93 5.00 -7.78
N PHE A 412 -2.15 5.60 -6.89
CA PHE A 412 -0.74 5.88 -7.10
C PHE A 412 0.07 5.30 -5.95
N THR A 413 1.03 4.45 -6.30
CA THR A 413 1.92 3.77 -5.35
C THR A 413 3.36 4.17 -5.65
N SER A 414 4.03 4.86 -4.71
CA SER A 414 5.42 5.26 -4.85
C SER A 414 6.33 4.45 -3.93
N GLY A 415 7.22 3.67 -4.53
CA GLY A 415 8.32 2.98 -3.88
C GLY A 415 9.69 3.63 -4.17
N ILE A 416 9.72 4.89 -4.62
CA ILE A 416 10.97 5.62 -4.89
C ILE A 416 11.78 5.73 -3.58
N GLY A 417 13.02 5.25 -3.61
CA GLY A 417 13.92 5.19 -2.46
C GLY A 417 13.65 4.02 -1.49
N VAL A 418 12.66 3.17 -1.76
CA VAL A 418 12.33 2.00 -0.93
C VAL A 418 13.15 0.78 -1.32
N ILE A 419 13.33 0.54 -2.62
CA ILE A 419 14.15 -0.57 -3.13
C ILE A 419 15.62 -0.16 -2.95
N ARG A 420 16.35 -0.94 -2.15
CA ARG A 420 17.78 -0.71 -1.95
C ARG A 420 18.52 -0.99 -3.25
N ASN A 421 19.48 -0.12 -3.61
CA ASN A 421 20.41 -0.38 -4.71
C ASN A 421 21.03 -1.77 -4.57
N THR A 422 20.82 -2.61 -5.58
CA THR A 422 21.29 -4.00 -5.64
C THR A 422 22.81 -4.13 -5.83
N LYS A 423 23.55 -3.01 -5.81
CA LYS A 423 25.02 -2.97 -5.91
C LYS A 423 25.78 -3.44 -4.66
N LYS A 424 25.13 -4.16 -3.75
CA LYS A 424 25.85 -4.82 -2.67
C LYS A 424 26.60 -6.03 -3.21
N GLU A 425 27.83 -6.24 -2.72
CA GLU A 425 28.58 -7.47 -2.94
C GLU A 425 27.74 -8.67 -2.47
N GLY A 426 27.52 -9.66 -3.33
CA GLY A 426 26.78 -10.87 -3.00
C GLY A 426 25.90 -11.39 -4.15
N TYR A 427 25.11 -12.39 -3.85
CA TYR A 427 24.17 -13.02 -4.77
C TYR A 427 22.88 -12.21 -4.77
N HIS A 428 22.60 -11.50 -5.86
CA HIS A 428 21.43 -10.65 -5.97
C HIS A 428 20.66 -10.97 -7.24
N GLY A 429 19.35 -11.13 -7.08
CA GLY A 429 18.44 -11.25 -8.19
C GLY A 429 18.16 -9.89 -8.82
N LYS A 430 17.88 -9.91 -10.10
CA LYS A 430 17.34 -8.77 -10.84
C LYS A 430 15.83 -8.84 -10.81
N TYR A 431 15.19 -7.81 -10.25
CA TYR A 431 13.74 -7.71 -10.33
C TYR A 431 13.29 -7.55 -11.79
N TYR A 432 12.34 -8.38 -12.18
CA TYR A 432 11.78 -8.38 -13.52
C TYR A 432 10.39 -7.77 -13.51
N GLN A 433 10.12 -6.81 -14.40
CA GLN A 433 8.81 -6.16 -14.49
C GLN A 433 7.70 -7.07 -15.06
N ASN A 434 7.91 -8.37 -15.17
CA ASN A 434 6.93 -9.35 -15.64
C ASN A 434 5.98 -9.81 -14.54
N GLY A 435 5.68 -8.94 -13.60
CA GLY A 435 4.70 -9.23 -12.57
C GLY A 435 3.36 -8.59 -12.86
N ILE A 436 2.42 -8.84 -11.99
CA ILE A 436 1.11 -8.19 -11.99
C ILE A 436 0.64 -8.04 -10.55
N SER A 437 0.06 -6.89 -10.20
CA SER A 437 -0.69 -6.76 -8.97
C SER A 437 -2.17 -6.54 -9.26
N GLN A 438 -2.99 -6.91 -8.30
CA GLN A 438 -4.42 -6.71 -8.37
C GLN A 438 -4.96 -6.27 -7.02
N THR A 439 -5.96 -5.39 -7.05
CA THR A 439 -6.60 -4.86 -5.84
C THR A 439 -8.10 -4.72 -6.10
N PRO A 440 -8.97 -5.16 -5.16
CA PRO A 440 -10.40 -4.96 -5.29
C PRO A 440 -10.76 -3.50 -5.49
N GLN A 441 -11.75 -3.21 -6.33
CA GLN A 441 -12.28 -1.87 -6.58
C GLN A 441 -11.26 -0.86 -7.17
N VAL A 442 -10.10 -1.31 -7.63
CA VAL A 442 -9.10 -0.51 -8.33
C VAL A 442 -9.25 -0.73 -9.84
N PHE A 443 -9.20 0.36 -10.61
CA PHE A 443 -9.24 0.34 -12.07
C PHE A 443 -7.86 0.54 -12.67
N ILE A 444 -7.07 1.46 -12.11
CA ILE A 444 -5.68 1.70 -12.49
C ILE A 444 -4.85 1.87 -11.22
N ASP A 445 -3.82 1.06 -11.05
CA ASP A 445 -2.77 1.24 -10.05
C ASP A 445 -1.47 1.64 -10.76
N CYS A 446 -1.10 2.92 -10.61
CA CYS A 446 0.15 3.46 -11.11
C CYS A 446 1.24 3.27 -10.06
N GLN A 447 2.16 2.36 -10.31
CA GLN A 447 3.27 2.00 -9.44
C GLN A 447 4.58 2.55 -9.99
N VAL A 448 5.34 3.24 -9.14
CA VAL A 448 6.62 3.82 -9.50
C VAL A 448 7.68 3.48 -8.45
N PHE A 449 8.83 2.99 -8.88
CA PHE A 449 9.94 2.65 -8.00
C PHE A 449 11.27 2.73 -8.75
N ASP A 450 12.32 3.04 -8.03
CA ASP A 450 13.66 3.13 -8.61
C ASP A 450 14.50 1.89 -8.30
N GLN A 451 15.21 1.41 -9.31
CA GLN A 451 16.16 0.32 -9.21
C GLN A 451 17.35 0.61 -10.12
N ASP A 452 18.57 0.40 -9.64
CA ASP A 452 19.82 0.55 -10.41
C ASP A 452 19.99 1.93 -11.08
N ASP A 453 19.49 2.99 -10.43
CA ASP A 453 19.44 4.37 -10.91
C ASP A 453 18.43 4.62 -12.05
N GLU A 454 17.56 3.65 -12.36
CA GLU A 454 16.46 3.79 -13.32
C GLU A 454 15.13 3.94 -12.59
N LEU A 455 14.12 4.57 -13.24
CA LEU A 455 12.77 4.61 -12.72
C LEU A 455 11.91 3.61 -13.49
N LEU A 456 11.37 2.64 -12.76
CA LEU A 456 10.45 1.66 -13.28
C LEU A 456 9.02 2.13 -13.04
N ILE A 457 8.20 2.07 -14.07
CA ILE A 457 6.80 2.51 -14.05
C ILE A 457 5.91 1.39 -14.57
N ASN A 458 4.91 1.04 -13.75
CA ASN A 458 3.90 0.06 -14.11
C ASN A 458 2.51 0.67 -13.90
N TRP A 459 1.60 0.40 -14.82
CA TRP A 459 0.17 0.54 -14.61
C TRP A 459 -0.44 -0.85 -14.65
N ASP A 460 -1.01 -1.26 -13.53
CA ASP A 460 -1.85 -2.47 -13.48
C ASP A 460 -3.30 -2.04 -13.66
N VAL A 461 -3.87 -2.41 -14.80
CA VAL A 461 -5.18 -1.94 -15.25
C VAL A 461 -6.17 -3.09 -15.25
N ARG A 462 -7.31 -2.93 -14.58
CA ARG A 462 -8.40 -3.90 -14.59
C ARG A 462 -9.02 -3.94 -15.99
N GLU A 463 -9.01 -5.11 -16.62
CA GLU A 463 -9.61 -5.31 -17.93
C GLU A 463 -11.13 -5.21 -17.88
N GLY A 464 -11.73 -4.85 -19.02
CA GLY A 464 -13.18 -4.70 -19.15
C GLY A 464 -13.76 -3.39 -18.56
N ILE A 465 -12.93 -2.53 -17.97
CA ILE A 465 -13.36 -1.21 -17.47
C ILE A 465 -13.27 -0.15 -18.56
N PHE A 466 -12.19 -0.13 -19.32
CA PHE A 466 -11.92 0.85 -20.38
C PHE A 466 -11.82 0.19 -21.73
N LEU A 467 -12.03 0.98 -22.79
CA LEU A 467 -11.57 0.56 -24.11
C LEU A 467 -10.04 0.49 -24.12
N PRO A 468 -9.43 -0.58 -24.65
CA PRO A 468 -7.97 -0.76 -24.64
C PRO A 468 -7.23 0.44 -25.23
N GLU A 469 -7.72 1.03 -26.30
CA GLU A 469 -7.10 2.17 -26.97
C GLU A 469 -7.07 3.44 -26.10
N VAL A 470 -8.03 3.60 -25.20
CA VAL A 470 -8.05 4.72 -24.24
C VAL A 470 -6.88 4.59 -23.27
N ILE A 471 -6.67 3.40 -22.73
CA ILE A 471 -5.56 3.15 -21.81
C ILE A 471 -4.22 3.24 -22.53
N ASP A 472 -4.10 2.68 -23.74
CA ASP A 472 -2.88 2.76 -24.55
C ASP A 472 -2.47 4.24 -24.78
N GLU A 473 -3.42 5.11 -25.15
CA GLU A 473 -3.15 6.53 -25.37
C GLU A 473 -2.82 7.28 -24.05
N MET A 474 -3.52 6.99 -22.97
CA MET A 474 -3.22 7.56 -21.65
C MET A 474 -1.80 7.19 -21.19
N PHE A 475 -1.43 5.93 -21.36
CA PHE A 475 -0.14 5.42 -20.97
C PHE A 475 1.00 6.00 -21.82
N LEU A 476 0.82 6.09 -23.14
CA LEU A 476 1.77 6.74 -24.05
C LEU A 476 1.95 8.22 -23.72
N MET A 477 0.86 8.93 -23.38
CA MET A 477 0.93 10.33 -22.93
C MET A 477 1.75 10.46 -21.65
N PHE A 478 1.53 9.55 -20.68
CA PHE A 478 2.28 9.53 -19.43
C PHE A 478 3.77 9.28 -19.68
N GLN A 479 4.09 8.33 -20.56
CA GLN A 479 5.46 8.04 -20.95
C GLN A 479 6.13 9.26 -21.64
N ASP A 480 5.44 9.90 -22.59
CA ASP A 480 5.96 11.08 -23.29
C ASP A 480 6.21 12.25 -22.32
N LEU A 481 5.26 12.49 -21.41
CA LEU A 481 5.40 13.50 -20.38
C LEU A 481 6.66 13.29 -19.52
N ILE A 482 6.89 12.07 -19.07
CA ILE A 482 8.04 11.76 -18.21
C ILE A 482 9.35 11.74 -19.02
N CYS A 483 9.39 11.05 -20.15
CA CYS A 483 10.62 10.77 -20.88
C CYS A 483 11.09 11.92 -21.76
N ASN A 484 10.20 12.85 -22.15
CA ASN A 484 10.52 13.93 -23.10
C ASN A 484 10.23 15.33 -22.53
N PHE A 485 9.12 15.53 -21.81
CA PHE A 485 8.77 16.84 -21.29
C PHE A 485 9.52 17.18 -19.99
N LEU A 486 9.57 16.25 -19.02
CA LEU A 486 10.13 16.53 -17.68
C LEU A 486 11.66 16.58 -17.63
N ILE A 487 12.36 16.16 -18.69
CA ILE A 487 13.83 16.22 -18.78
C ILE A 487 14.36 17.64 -19.11
N ASP A 488 13.48 18.58 -19.45
CA ASP A 488 13.84 19.98 -19.72
C ASP A 488 13.18 20.90 -18.68
N ALA A 489 14.01 21.61 -17.90
CA ALA A 489 13.55 22.50 -16.84
C ALA A 489 12.69 23.68 -17.33
N GLU A 490 12.91 24.15 -18.54
CA GLU A 490 12.15 25.26 -19.13
C GLU A 490 10.68 24.87 -19.33
N ASN A 491 10.42 23.62 -19.69
CA ASN A 491 9.07 23.11 -19.86
C ASN A 491 8.23 23.21 -18.59
N TRP A 492 8.85 23.14 -17.41
CA TRP A 492 8.13 23.17 -16.12
C TRP A 492 7.53 24.54 -15.80
N ASN A 493 8.06 25.60 -16.42
CA ASN A 493 7.62 26.97 -16.22
C ASN A 493 6.64 27.45 -17.30
N VAL A 494 6.39 26.65 -18.36
CA VAL A 494 5.49 27.02 -19.44
C VAL A 494 4.06 27.12 -18.91
N GLU A 495 3.45 28.30 -19.05
CA GLU A 495 2.03 28.48 -18.82
C GLU A 495 1.23 27.61 -19.81
N LYS A 496 0.13 26.99 -19.33
CA LYS A 496 -0.73 26.16 -20.17
C LYS A 496 -0.12 24.81 -20.60
N VAL A 497 0.55 24.11 -19.68
CA VAL A 497 1.10 22.76 -19.94
C VAL A 497 0.04 21.81 -20.54
N THR A 498 -1.21 21.94 -20.10
CA THR A 498 -2.34 21.17 -20.66
C THR A 498 -2.53 21.38 -22.16
N ALA A 499 -2.14 22.55 -22.72
CA ALA A 499 -2.25 22.83 -24.16
C ALA A 499 -1.15 22.11 -24.98
N ILE A 500 0.04 21.85 -24.36
CA ILE A 500 1.12 21.09 -25.01
C ILE A 500 0.72 19.63 -25.17
N LEU A 501 0.09 19.06 -24.17
CA LEU A 501 -0.45 17.69 -24.21
C LEU A 501 -1.55 17.52 -25.28
N ASN A 502 -2.21 18.62 -25.69
CA ASN A 502 -3.23 18.59 -26.75
C ASN A 502 -2.67 18.40 -28.15
N LYS A 503 -1.43 18.80 -28.41
CA LYS A 503 -0.83 18.71 -29.76
C LYS A 503 -0.54 17.27 -30.20
N ASN A 504 -0.36 16.36 -29.25
CA ASN A 504 0.05 14.98 -29.53
C ASN A 504 -1.14 13.98 -29.59
N ILE A 505 -2.34 14.43 -29.17
CA ILE A 505 -3.51 13.54 -29.19
C ILE A 505 -4.28 13.73 -30.51
N LYS A 506 -3.96 12.91 -31.49
CA LYS A 506 -4.82 12.70 -32.67
C LYS A 506 -5.92 11.67 -32.40
N ILE A 507 -6.70 11.88 -31.33
CA ILE A 507 -7.91 11.08 -31.18
C ILE A 507 -8.90 11.61 -32.20
N SER A 508 -9.22 10.80 -33.20
CA SER A 508 -10.29 11.15 -34.09
C SER A 508 -11.59 11.08 -33.29
N LYS A 509 -12.23 12.22 -33.04
CA LYS A 509 -13.56 12.36 -32.40
C LYS A 509 -14.64 11.40 -32.92
N LYS A 510 -14.45 10.88 -34.13
CA LYS A 510 -15.37 9.97 -34.80
C LYS A 510 -15.31 8.54 -34.29
N LYS A 511 -14.30 8.15 -33.48
CA LYS A 511 -14.08 6.75 -33.11
C LYS A 511 -14.70 6.39 -31.75
N TYR A 512 -14.91 7.38 -30.89
CA TYR A 512 -15.45 7.15 -29.56
C TYR A 512 -16.59 8.12 -29.30
N ASP A 513 -17.75 7.63 -28.83
CA ASP A 513 -18.85 8.44 -28.30
C ASP A 513 -18.43 9.08 -26.95
N LEU A 514 -17.34 9.82 -26.96
CA LEU A 514 -16.86 10.55 -25.80
C LEU A 514 -17.75 11.78 -25.57
N PRO A 515 -18.15 12.07 -24.34
CA PRO A 515 -18.91 13.27 -24.02
C PRO A 515 -18.22 14.51 -24.61
N SER A 516 -19.00 15.38 -25.26
CA SER A 516 -18.51 16.53 -26.02
C SER A 516 -17.68 17.55 -25.22
N GLY A 517 -17.57 17.39 -23.89
CA GLY A 517 -16.76 18.20 -22.97
C GLY A 517 -15.30 17.76 -22.79
N LEU A 518 -14.92 16.56 -23.21
CA LEU A 518 -13.59 16.00 -22.91
C LEU A 518 -12.43 16.61 -23.70
N LEU A 519 -12.69 17.30 -24.80
CA LEU A 519 -11.64 17.71 -25.75
C LEU A 519 -11.48 19.22 -25.96
N TYR A 520 -12.23 20.08 -25.28
CA TYR A 520 -12.13 21.54 -25.42
C TYR A 520 -12.12 22.29 -24.09
N SER A 521 -10.98 22.70 -23.65
CA SER A 521 -10.72 24.04 -23.13
C SER A 521 -9.51 24.56 -23.89
N SER A 522 -9.81 25.32 -24.92
CA SER A 522 -8.85 26.18 -25.64
C SER A 522 -8.11 27.10 -24.68
#